data_6e048129aaefb4fdd58ddc2a37e98cda
#
_entry.id   6e048129aaefb4fdd58ddc2a37e98cda
#
_cell.length_a   1.000
_cell.length_b   1.000
_cell.length_c   1.000
_cell.angle_alpha   90.00
_cell.angle_beta   90.00
_cell.angle_gamma   90.00
#
_symmetry.space_group_name_H-M   'P 1'
#
loop_
_entity.id
_entity.type
_entity.pdbx_description
1 polymer ?
#
loop_
_entity_poly.entity_id
_entity_poly.type
_entity_poly.pdbx_seq_one_letter_code
_entity_poly.pdbx_strand_id
1 'polypeptide(L)'
;DVCSSDLLNTLPRGKSEQIFDSVAQLQQDKSIEWKPLQFELKLGIDRQGQNFYLHGNISCTGLFICESGMEEFEDTLKSEIKVMLTFDSKYLESYEGDEMFHVPAHQAEYDLYPLVHDAVLLAIPISHRCGTDCKAGEELQKIIKPREKPDERWAKLKDLFNE
;
A
#
# COMPACT_ATOMS: atom_id res chain seq x y z
N ASP A 1 0.92 19.96 4.91
CA ASP A 1 1.59 19.26 3.82
C ASP A 1 2.12 17.94 4.37
N VAL A 2 1.53 16.82 3.96
CA VAL A 2 1.76 15.47 4.52
C VAL A 2 3.19 14.98 4.28
N CYS A 3 3.88 15.53 3.34
CA CYS A 3 5.19 15.07 2.88
C CYS A 3 6.08 16.23 2.47
N SER A 4 5.91 17.41 3.04
CA SER A 4 6.87 18.46 2.76
C SER A 4 8.20 18.06 3.42
N SER A 5 8.99 17.42 2.62
CA SER A 5 10.42 17.54 2.51
C SER A 5 11.10 17.98 3.81
N ASP A 6 11.20 17.06 4.73
CA ASP A 6 12.14 17.32 5.82
C ASP A 6 13.54 17.45 5.22
N LEU A 7 14.18 18.55 5.56
CA LEU A 7 15.54 18.81 5.20
C LEU A 7 16.41 17.63 5.64
N LEU A 8 16.68 16.70 4.75
CA LEU A 8 17.49 15.50 5.01
C LEU A 8 18.80 15.84 5.73
N ASN A 9 19.33 17.02 5.44
CA ASN A 9 20.56 17.52 6.05
C ASN A 9 20.40 17.94 7.53
N THR A 10 19.17 18.27 7.97
CA THR A 10 18.90 18.70 9.36
C THR A 10 18.51 17.57 10.28
N LEU A 11 18.22 16.38 9.73
CA LEU A 11 17.89 15.21 10.53
C LEU A 11 19.07 14.84 11.45
N PRO A 12 18.80 14.54 12.74
CA PRO A 12 19.83 14.12 13.67
C PRO A 12 20.47 12.81 13.20
N ARG A 13 21.73 12.59 13.56
CA ARG A 13 22.38 11.27 13.35
C ARG A 13 21.74 10.24 14.28
N GLY A 14 21.51 9.05 13.77
CA GLY A 14 20.86 7.95 14.48
C GLY A 14 19.37 7.88 14.21
N LYS A 15 18.61 7.33 15.15
CA LYS A 15 17.18 7.06 15.01
C LYS A 15 16.35 8.28 15.40
N SER A 16 15.38 8.60 14.56
CA SER A 16 14.33 9.60 14.81
C SER A 16 12.99 9.07 14.33
N GLU A 17 11.90 9.61 14.87
CA GLU A 17 10.54 9.26 14.48
C GLU A 17 9.77 10.52 14.11
N GLN A 18 8.91 10.39 13.09
CA GLN A 18 8.03 11.47 12.65
C GLN A 18 6.63 10.89 12.40
N ILE A 19 5.62 11.71 12.65
CA ILE A 19 4.22 11.35 12.44
C ILE A 19 3.60 12.37 11.50
N PHE A 20 3.00 11.88 10.44
CA PHE A 20 2.24 12.65 9.46
C PHE A 20 0.79 12.20 9.50
N ASP A 21 -0.14 13.13 9.62
CA ASP A 21 -1.57 12.87 9.79
C ASP A 21 -2.48 13.63 8.81
N SER A 22 -1.89 14.32 7.83
CA SER A 22 -2.67 15.09 6.87
C SER A 22 -3.14 14.26 5.68
N VAL A 23 -4.43 14.21 5.45
CA VAL A 23 -5.08 13.53 4.33
C VAL A 23 -5.18 14.39 3.05
N ALA A 24 -4.82 15.66 3.14
CA ALA A 24 -5.12 16.68 2.11
C ALA A 24 -4.53 16.35 0.72
N GLN A 25 -3.32 15.79 0.66
CA GLN A 25 -2.69 15.43 -0.62
C GLN A 25 -3.40 14.23 -1.27
N LEU A 26 -3.75 13.20 -0.50
CA LEU A 26 -4.51 12.06 -0.99
C LEU A 26 -5.90 12.46 -1.50
N GLN A 27 -6.56 13.43 -0.85
CA GLN A 27 -7.87 13.95 -1.28
C GLN A 27 -7.81 14.77 -2.58
N GLN A 28 -6.67 15.36 -2.88
CA GLN A 28 -6.46 16.16 -4.10
C GLN A 28 -5.96 15.30 -5.28
N ASP A 29 -5.52 14.08 -5.00
CA ASP A 29 -5.01 13.19 -6.03
C ASP A 29 -6.15 12.56 -6.83
N LYS A 30 -6.16 12.84 -8.13
CA LYS A 30 -7.20 12.36 -9.06
C LYS A 30 -7.05 10.88 -9.43
N SER A 31 -5.93 10.26 -9.11
CA SER A 31 -5.71 8.83 -9.35
C SER A 31 -6.39 7.96 -8.29
N ILE A 32 -6.81 8.57 -7.17
CA ILE A 32 -7.51 7.90 -6.08
C ILE A 32 -9.02 7.93 -6.35
N GLU A 33 -9.60 6.76 -6.63
CA GLU A 33 -11.02 6.61 -6.99
C GLU A 33 -11.96 6.52 -5.77
N TRP A 34 -11.40 6.33 -4.58
CA TRP A 34 -12.14 6.28 -3.31
C TRP A 34 -11.92 7.57 -2.51
N LYS A 35 -12.68 7.78 -1.43
CA LYS A 35 -12.64 9.02 -0.65
C LYS A 35 -11.82 8.85 0.63
N PRO A 36 -10.56 9.34 0.70
CA PRO A 36 -9.77 9.32 1.92
C PRO A 36 -10.39 10.20 3.01
N LEU A 37 -10.53 9.68 4.22
CA LEU A 37 -11.08 10.36 5.39
C LEU A 37 -10.02 10.67 6.43
N GLN A 38 -9.17 9.68 6.73
CA GLN A 38 -8.10 9.78 7.72
C GLN A 38 -6.83 9.16 7.19
N PHE A 39 -5.69 9.72 7.56
CA PHE A 39 -4.38 9.22 7.20
C PHE A 39 -3.42 9.37 8.38
N GLU A 40 -2.63 8.36 8.65
CA GLU A 40 -1.53 8.39 9.60
C GLU A 40 -0.34 7.63 8.99
N LEU A 41 0.82 8.29 8.96
CA LEU A 41 2.11 7.67 8.65
C LEU A 41 3.02 7.85 9.87
N LYS A 42 3.45 6.75 10.47
CA LYS A 42 4.52 6.72 11.48
C LYS A 42 5.81 6.33 10.80
N LEU A 43 6.71 7.29 10.63
CA LEU A 43 7.96 7.13 9.92
C LEU A 43 9.13 7.10 10.89
N GLY A 44 9.81 5.96 10.98
CA GLY A 44 11.12 5.83 11.62
C GLY A 44 12.22 6.10 10.60
N ILE A 45 13.18 6.93 10.98
CA ILE A 45 14.34 7.30 10.16
C ILE A 45 15.59 6.94 10.93
N ASP A 46 16.47 6.11 10.35
CA ASP A 46 17.80 5.82 10.89
C ASP A 46 18.87 6.39 9.95
N ARG A 47 19.53 7.47 10.38
CA ARG A 47 20.58 8.12 9.62
C ARG A 47 21.95 7.57 9.96
N GLN A 48 22.58 6.90 9.00
CA GLN A 48 23.92 6.34 9.09
C GLN A 48 24.86 6.99 8.05
N GLY A 49 25.49 8.06 8.44
CA GLY A 49 26.37 8.82 7.55
C GLY A 49 25.62 9.51 6.41
N GLN A 50 25.78 8.99 5.17
CA GLN A 50 25.12 9.49 3.96
C GLN A 50 23.89 8.66 3.59
N ASN A 51 23.56 7.64 4.38
CA ASN A 51 22.44 6.74 4.14
C ASN A 51 21.32 7.01 5.15
N PHE A 52 20.07 6.94 4.69
CA PHE A 52 18.87 7.08 5.49
C PHE A 52 18.01 5.84 5.28
N TYR A 53 17.79 5.09 6.33
CA TYR A 53 16.89 3.95 6.34
C TYR A 53 15.54 4.42 6.85
N LEU A 54 14.55 4.36 5.98
CA LEU A 54 13.17 4.77 6.26
C LEU A 54 12.32 3.53 6.47
N HIS A 55 11.60 3.50 7.57
CA HIS A 55 10.62 2.46 7.86
C HIS A 55 9.32 3.13 8.32
N GLY A 56 8.29 3.05 7.50
CA GLY A 56 7.00 3.70 7.76
C GLY A 56 5.86 2.70 7.88
N ASN A 57 4.97 2.94 8.84
CA ASN A 57 3.68 2.26 8.94
C ASN A 57 2.58 3.24 8.56
N ILE A 58 1.81 2.87 7.55
CA ILE A 58 0.69 3.66 7.03
C ILE A 58 -0.61 3.05 7.51
N SER A 59 -1.52 3.92 7.96
CA SER A 59 -2.92 3.60 8.19
C SER A 59 -3.78 4.65 7.49
N CYS A 60 -4.60 4.23 6.54
CA CYS A 60 -5.46 5.12 5.76
C CYS A 60 -6.89 4.62 5.78
N THR A 61 -7.79 5.39 6.38
CA THR A 61 -9.23 5.09 6.43
C THR A 61 -9.97 5.90 5.37
N GLY A 62 -10.88 5.26 4.67
CA GLY A 62 -11.66 5.91 3.63
C GLY A 62 -12.98 5.24 3.30
N LEU A 63 -13.77 5.89 2.45
CA LEU A 63 -15.00 5.35 1.89
C LEU A 63 -14.71 4.68 0.56
N PHE A 64 -15.07 3.42 0.46
CA PHE A 64 -14.89 2.56 -0.70
C PHE A 64 -16.24 2.09 -1.22
N ILE A 65 -16.29 1.68 -2.49
CA ILE A 65 -17.48 1.07 -3.07
C ILE A 65 -17.32 -0.46 -3.03
N CYS A 66 -18.27 -1.13 -2.43
CA CYS A 66 -18.29 -2.59 -2.40
C CYS A 66 -18.48 -3.18 -3.79
N GLU A 67 -17.55 -4.01 -4.27
CA GLU A 67 -17.63 -4.63 -5.61
C GLU A 67 -18.82 -5.57 -5.79
N SER A 68 -19.37 -6.11 -4.71
CA SER A 68 -20.52 -7.01 -4.78
C SER A 68 -21.86 -6.29 -4.66
N GLY A 69 -21.96 -5.29 -3.76
CA GLY A 69 -23.21 -4.63 -3.42
C GLY A 69 -23.35 -3.23 -3.99
N MET A 70 -22.28 -2.66 -4.55
CA MET A 70 -22.21 -1.27 -5.03
C MET A 70 -22.59 -0.23 -3.95
N GLU A 71 -22.55 -0.62 -2.68
CA GLU A 71 -22.81 0.25 -1.55
C GLU A 71 -21.49 0.84 -1.03
N GLU A 72 -21.53 2.07 -0.53
CA GLU A 72 -20.37 2.68 0.14
C GLU A 72 -20.16 2.03 1.51
N PHE A 73 -18.91 1.79 1.86
CA PHE A 73 -18.51 1.32 3.18
C PHE A 73 -17.17 1.92 3.59
N GLU A 74 -16.95 2.03 4.88
CA GLU A 74 -15.70 2.50 5.45
C GLU A 74 -14.76 1.33 5.70
N ASP A 75 -13.51 1.48 5.28
CA ASP A 75 -12.45 0.51 5.56
C ASP A 75 -11.12 1.21 5.83
N THR A 76 -10.22 0.49 6.50
CA THR A 76 -8.88 0.98 6.85
C THR A 76 -7.81 0.14 6.19
N LEU A 77 -7.13 0.74 5.23
CA LEU A 77 -5.95 0.19 4.58
C LEU A 77 -4.74 0.31 5.49
N LYS A 78 -3.92 -0.73 5.55
CA LYS A 78 -2.64 -0.74 6.28
C LYS A 78 -1.53 -1.18 5.35
N SER A 79 -0.43 -0.45 5.36
CA SER A 79 0.75 -0.74 4.55
C SER A 79 2.03 -0.37 5.28
N GLU A 80 3.15 -0.87 4.78
CA GLU A 80 4.48 -0.55 5.28
C GLU A 80 5.33 0.00 4.14
N ILE A 81 6.20 0.96 4.48
CA ILE A 81 7.25 1.47 3.58
C ILE A 81 8.59 1.08 4.18
N LYS A 82 9.47 0.49 3.36
CA LYS A 82 10.86 0.19 3.71
C LYS A 82 11.74 0.65 2.56
N VAL A 83 12.43 1.77 2.76
CA VAL A 83 13.19 2.42 1.70
C VAL A 83 14.52 2.90 2.25
N MET A 84 15.55 2.81 1.45
CA MET A 84 16.86 3.40 1.73
C MET A 84 17.10 4.58 0.80
N LEU A 85 17.40 5.74 1.35
CA LEU A 85 17.87 6.90 0.59
C LEU A 85 19.38 7.03 0.76
N THR A 86 20.12 7.29 -0.32
CA THR A 86 21.56 7.48 -0.28
C THR A 86 22.00 8.68 -1.13
N PHE A 87 23.00 9.41 -0.64
CA PHE A 87 23.70 10.44 -1.43
C PHE A 87 24.85 9.86 -2.27
N ASP A 88 25.24 8.60 -2.05
CA ASP A 88 26.32 7.95 -2.79
C ASP A 88 25.78 7.06 -3.90
N SER A 89 25.96 7.52 -5.15
CA SER A 89 25.50 6.78 -6.34
C SER A 89 26.18 5.42 -6.53
N LYS A 90 27.38 5.24 -5.99
CA LYS A 90 28.13 3.98 -6.08
C LYS A 90 27.49 2.87 -5.25
N TYR A 91 26.73 3.24 -4.24
CA TYR A 91 26.03 2.28 -3.39
C TYR A 91 24.89 1.57 -4.13
N LEU A 92 24.27 2.23 -5.12
CA LEU A 92 23.19 1.66 -5.93
C LEU A 92 23.62 0.39 -6.71
N GLU A 93 24.88 0.32 -7.14
CA GLU A 93 25.38 -0.78 -7.97
C GLU A 93 25.68 -2.05 -7.13
N SER A 94 25.82 -1.91 -5.82
CA SER A 94 26.27 -2.98 -4.91
C SER A 94 25.20 -3.48 -3.94
N TYR A 95 24.01 -2.87 -3.95
CA TYR A 95 22.97 -3.19 -2.98
C TYR A 95 21.92 -4.14 -3.58
N GLU A 96 21.74 -5.30 -2.95
CA GLU A 96 20.76 -6.33 -3.34
C GLU A 96 19.56 -6.37 -2.37
N GLY A 97 19.23 -5.26 -1.71
CA GLY A 97 18.19 -5.21 -0.67
C GLY A 97 16.90 -4.52 -1.12
N ASP A 98 16.20 -3.97 -0.14
CA ASP A 98 14.95 -3.24 -0.31
C ASP A 98 15.06 -2.05 -1.28
N GLU A 99 13.96 -1.39 -1.62
CA GLU A 99 13.93 -0.25 -2.54
C GLU A 99 14.93 0.85 -2.12
N MET A 100 15.85 1.16 -3.02
CA MET A 100 16.87 2.17 -2.79
C MET A 100 16.74 3.30 -3.81
N PHE A 101 16.78 4.54 -3.31
CA PHE A 101 16.75 5.74 -4.14
C PHE A 101 17.98 6.60 -3.90
N HIS A 102 18.57 7.05 -5.01
CA HIS A 102 19.64 8.03 -4.96
C HIS A 102 19.07 9.44 -4.86
N VAL A 103 19.51 10.17 -3.86
CA VAL A 103 19.19 11.58 -3.69
C VAL A 103 20.41 12.40 -4.06
N PRO A 104 20.34 13.31 -5.04
CA PRO A 104 21.46 14.17 -5.39
C PRO A 104 21.93 15.01 -4.19
N ALA A 105 23.24 15.16 -4.00
CA ALA A 105 23.80 15.83 -2.83
C ALA A 105 23.39 17.33 -2.67
N HIS A 106 22.94 17.96 -3.75
CA HIS A 106 22.42 19.32 -3.76
C HIS A 106 20.93 19.40 -3.38
N GLN A 107 20.23 18.25 -3.35
CA GLN A 107 18.83 18.17 -2.99
C GLN A 107 18.73 18.03 -1.47
N ALA A 108 18.28 19.09 -0.82
CA ALA A 108 18.10 19.09 0.64
C ALA A 108 16.85 18.34 1.10
N GLU A 109 15.91 18.11 0.18
CA GLU A 109 14.55 17.65 0.47
C GLU A 109 14.23 16.41 -0.38
N TYR A 110 13.50 15.47 0.18
CA TYR A 110 13.00 14.29 -0.54
C TYR A 110 11.48 14.21 -0.36
N ASP A 111 10.76 14.15 -1.46
CA ASP A 111 9.31 14.00 -1.46
C ASP A 111 8.94 12.53 -1.24
N LEU A 112 8.32 12.24 -0.11
CA LEU A 112 7.86 10.89 0.25
C LEU A 112 6.47 10.56 -0.36
N TYR A 113 5.76 11.57 -0.90
CA TYR A 113 4.41 11.37 -1.38
C TYR A 113 4.28 10.25 -2.42
N PRO A 114 5.15 10.12 -3.44
CA PRO A 114 5.06 9.03 -4.41
C PRO A 114 5.13 7.64 -3.75
N LEU A 115 6.01 7.45 -2.76
CA LEU A 115 6.13 6.19 -2.04
C LEU A 115 4.90 5.88 -1.18
N VAL A 116 4.37 6.91 -0.49
CA VAL A 116 3.14 6.79 0.30
C VAL A 116 1.95 6.46 -0.58
N HIS A 117 1.81 7.16 -1.70
CA HIS A 117 0.75 6.96 -2.68
C HIS A 117 0.75 5.52 -3.20
N ASP A 118 1.89 5.03 -3.67
CA ASP A 118 2.02 3.67 -4.20
C ASP A 118 1.74 2.62 -3.11
N ALA A 119 2.25 2.83 -1.89
CA ALA A 119 2.01 1.94 -0.76
C ALA A 119 0.52 1.87 -0.35
N VAL A 120 -0.21 2.98 -0.45
CA VAL A 120 -1.66 3.04 -0.17
C VAL A 120 -2.43 2.34 -1.28
N LEU A 121 -2.10 2.57 -2.57
CA LEU A 121 -2.76 1.92 -3.69
C LEU A 121 -2.55 0.40 -3.68
N LEU A 122 -1.34 -0.05 -3.40
CA LEU A 122 -1.01 -1.48 -3.31
C LEU A 122 -1.67 -2.17 -2.11
N ALA A 123 -2.08 -1.41 -1.09
CA ALA A 123 -2.80 -1.95 0.06
C ALA A 123 -4.27 -2.26 -0.23
N ILE A 124 -4.83 -1.74 -1.34
CA ILE A 124 -6.21 -2.02 -1.74
C ILE A 124 -6.29 -3.49 -2.18
N PRO A 125 -7.15 -4.32 -1.56
CA PRO A 125 -7.29 -5.72 -1.95
C PRO A 125 -7.89 -5.83 -3.36
N ILE A 126 -7.51 -6.88 -4.10
CA ILE A 126 -8.01 -7.16 -5.47
C ILE A 126 -9.55 -7.26 -5.50
N SER A 127 -10.16 -7.73 -4.41
CA SER A 127 -11.60 -7.77 -4.24
C SER A 127 -11.97 -7.05 -2.95
N HIS A 128 -12.48 -5.83 -3.08
CA HIS A 128 -12.83 -4.98 -1.95
C HIS A 128 -14.31 -5.05 -1.64
N ARG A 129 -14.66 -5.67 -0.52
CA ARG A 129 -16.04 -5.94 -0.11
C ARG A 129 -16.29 -5.46 1.31
N CYS A 130 -17.52 -5.02 1.58
CA CYS A 130 -17.94 -4.49 2.87
C CYS A 130 -17.98 -5.51 4.03
N GLY A 131 -17.67 -6.79 3.78
CA GLY A 131 -17.60 -7.86 4.77
C GLY A 131 -18.24 -9.17 4.32
N THR A 132 -18.29 -10.15 5.24
CA THR A 132 -18.89 -11.47 5.00
C THR A 132 -20.40 -11.41 4.84
N ASP A 133 -21.06 -10.41 5.44
CA ASP A 133 -22.52 -10.25 5.48
C ASP A 133 -23.04 -9.34 4.34
N CYS A 134 -22.27 -9.18 3.28
CA CYS A 134 -22.68 -8.41 2.10
C CYS A 134 -23.91 -9.07 1.46
N LYS A 135 -25.07 -8.41 1.51
CA LYS A 135 -26.35 -8.94 0.98
C LYS A 135 -26.29 -9.40 -0.46
N ALA A 136 -25.55 -8.66 -1.31
CA ALA A 136 -25.36 -9.06 -2.71
C ALA A 136 -24.47 -10.31 -2.85
N GLY A 137 -23.52 -10.53 -1.94
CA GLY A 137 -22.72 -11.75 -1.88
C GLY A 137 -23.56 -12.98 -1.53
N GLU A 138 -24.53 -12.84 -0.62
CA GLU A 138 -25.47 -13.92 -0.28
C GLU A 138 -26.41 -14.27 -1.44
N GLU A 139 -26.91 -13.27 -2.17
CA GLU A 139 -27.76 -13.50 -3.35
C GLU A 139 -27.00 -14.20 -4.48
N LEU A 140 -25.75 -13.80 -4.73
CA LEU A 140 -24.88 -14.48 -5.69
C LEU A 140 -24.58 -15.94 -5.29
N GLN A 141 -24.34 -16.21 -4.01
CA GLN A 141 -24.16 -17.58 -3.50
C GLN A 141 -25.42 -18.44 -3.64
N LYS A 142 -26.60 -17.84 -3.53
CA LYS A 142 -27.86 -18.54 -3.79
C LYS A 142 -28.06 -18.88 -5.27
N ILE A 143 -27.53 -18.05 -6.17
CA ILE A 143 -27.59 -18.25 -7.63
C ILE A 143 -26.53 -19.25 -8.08
N ILE A 144 -25.32 -19.19 -7.52
CA ILE A 144 -24.23 -20.14 -7.76
C ILE A 144 -24.47 -21.37 -6.87
N LYS A 145 -25.54 -22.09 -7.10
CA LYS A 145 -25.72 -23.41 -6.47
C LYS A 145 -24.54 -24.28 -6.88
N PRO A 146 -23.83 -24.92 -5.93
CA PRO A 146 -22.83 -25.90 -6.30
C PRO A 146 -23.51 -26.94 -7.21
N ARG A 147 -22.95 -27.14 -8.38
CA ARG A 147 -23.44 -28.20 -9.28
C ARG A 147 -23.30 -29.52 -8.53
N GLU A 148 -24.39 -30.08 -8.07
CA GLU A 148 -24.43 -31.35 -7.31
C GLU A 148 -23.84 -32.52 -8.10
N LYS A 149 -23.67 -32.37 -9.40
CA LYS A 149 -23.05 -33.38 -10.26
C LYS A 149 -21.85 -32.78 -10.98
N PRO A 150 -20.68 -33.42 -10.91
CA PRO A 150 -19.56 -33.04 -11.73
C PRO A 150 -19.92 -33.06 -13.21
N ASP A 151 -19.53 -32.04 -13.97
CA ASP A 151 -19.77 -31.97 -15.40
C ASP A 151 -19.11 -33.17 -16.07
N GLU A 152 -19.89 -33.95 -16.83
CA GLU A 152 -19.44 -35.18 -17.52
C GLU A 152 -18.25 -34.94 -18.45
N ARG A 153 -18.07 -33.69 -18.91
CA ARG A 153 -16.91 -33.29 -19.72
C ARG A 153 -15.58 -33.38 -18.94
N TRP A 154 -15.64 -33.26 -17.62
CA TRP A 154 -14.47 -33.37 -16.74
C TRP A 154 -14.24 -34.76 -16.18
N ALA A 155 -15.17 -35.71 -16.42
CA ALA A 155 -15.03 -37.08 -15.93
C ALA A 155 -13.76 -37.75 -16.46
N LYS A 156 -13.41 -37.54 -17.73
CA LYS A 156 -12.20 -38.07 -18.36
C LYS A 156 -10.90 -37.55 -17.76
N LEU A 157 -10.90 -36.36 -17.10
CA LEU A 157 -9.73 -35.83 -16.41
C LEU A 157 -9.45 -36.55 -15.10
N LYS A 158 -10.46 -37.10 -14.41
CA LYS A 158 -10.25 -37.89 -13.19
C LYS A 158 -9.51 -39.19 -13.47
N ASP A 159 -9.70 -39.77 -14.63
CA ASP A 159 -9.05 -41.03 -15.03
C ASP A 159 -7.55 -40.84 -15.29
N LEU A 160 -7.13 -39.60 -15.67
CA LEU A 160 -5.73 -39.23 -15.90
C LEU A 160 -4.93 -38.99 -14.61
N PHE A 161 -5.59 -38.76 -13.47
CA PHE A 161 -4.92 -38.51 -12.18
C PHE A 161 -4.90 -39.73 -11.26
N ASN A 162 -5.46 -40.87 -11.69
CA ASN A 162 -5.52 -42.11 -10.91
C ASN A 162 -4.57 -43.22 -11.45
N GLU A 163 -3.57 -42.86 -12.30
CA GLU A 163 -2.45 -43.75 -12.68
C GLU A 163 -1.21 -43.52 -11.84
#